data_f522ddf6f8730ce8195d930b9426a934
#
_entry.id   f522ddf6f8730ce8195d930b9426a934
#
_cell.length_a   1.000
_cell.length_b   1.000
_cell.length_c   1.000
_cell.angle_alpha   90.00
_cell.angle_beta   90.00
_cell.angle_gamma   90.00
#
_symmetry.space_group_name_H-M   'P 1'
#
loop_
_entity.id
_entity.type
_entity.pdbx_description
1 polymer ?
#
loop_
_entity_poly.entity_id
_entity_poly.type
_entity_poly.pdbx_seq_one_letter_code
_entity_poly.pdbx_strand_id
1 'polypeptide(L)'
;LFNPDAIDARKMSAIDKLEALRLPDGGWGWYGAKVSDVYETTNILYLLMRAKVMTGSDEADQMLEEGFNFLAEKVDTALHPKSAPLSKAWLQNYANETTTLRYLYLAHKLGIKPEANEKKLLKALKATYKGSMYQKALKILVMALYENKKAVARDLESLIQHTVEQPSLGRYFDTDRASDSWFMYKIPTQTAAIEALDMTRPATSDTLQAMRLWLLQSKRAQLWPNSRATVDALYTLLRPNGESQTVQGFKPNPLYFTLKRGEEVLEVNAKSQQMGQETVGYDRQSFTDEKQLAADHIVLRKSGDGLAWGSVYAQYTLPLDEIRSASNGLSIARRWEIKQGEAWQPLADGSTVDAGATLRQVITISADRDLDFVSVKASRPAGLEPLAALSGYDWESGAYHAVRDASDEYFYRKFPKGKSTFTIEGRAMRLGSFRSGLVRAQSQYAPEYNAFAPSFTLTVK
;
A
#
# COMPACT_ATOMS: atom_id res chain seq x y z
N LEU A 1 -6.76 0.35 -22.26
CA LEU A 1 -6.46 -0.80 -21.37
C LEU A 1 -7.60 -1.11 -20.39
N PHE A 2 -8.51 -0.19 -20.15
CA PHE A 2 -9.73 -0.43 -19.37
C PHE A 2 -10.93 -0.39 -20.33
N ASN A 3 -11.56 -1.54 -20.54
CA ASN A 3 -12.83 -1.62 -21.26
C ASN A 3 -13.95 -1.49 -20.21
N PRO A 4 -14.74 -0.40 -20.21
CA PRO A 4 -15.84 -0.21 -19.25
C PRO A 4 -16.83 -1.36 -19.27
N ASP A 5 -17.24 -1.83 -20.45
CA ASP A 5 -18.20 -2.93 -20.59
C ASP A 5 -17.69 -4.24 -19.96
N ALA A 6 -16.38 -4.51 -20.08
CA ALA A 6 -15.77 -5.69 -19.44
C ALA A 6 -15.70 -5.55 -17.92
N ILE A 7 -15.56 -4.33 -17.40
CA ILE A 7 -15.58 -4.06 -15.95
C ILE A 7 -17.00 -4.25 -15.42
N ASP A 8 -18.00 -3.70 -16.10
CA ASP A 8 -19.41 -3.84 -15.71
C ASP A 8 -19.86 -5.30 -15.79
N ALA A 9 -19.51 -6.03 -16.84
CA ALA A 9 -19.80 -7.46 -16.94
C ALA A 9 -19.17 -8.28 -15.79
N ARG A 10 -17.93 -7.95 -15.37
CA ARG A 10 -17.29 -8.60 -14.23
C ARG A 10 -17.96 -8.25 -12.90
N LYS A 11 -18.37 -6.99 -12.75
CA LYS A 11 -19.11 -6.53 -11.56
C LYS A 11 -20.42 -7.29 -11.44
N MET A 12 -21.23 -7.34 -12.50
CA MET A 12 -22.49 -8.08 -12.53
C MET A 12 -22.28 -9.55 -12.22
N SER A 13 -21.33 -10.22 -12.88
CA SER A 13 -21.01 -11.62 -12.61
C SER A 13 -20.58 -11.88 -11.16
N ALA A 14 -19.93 -10.92 -10.50
CA ALA A 14 -19.54 -11.04 -9.08
C ALA A 14 -20.76 -10.90 -8.16
N ILE A 15 -21.66 -9.98 -8.47
CA ILE A 15 -22.93 -9.79 -7.75
C ILE A 15 -23.81 -11.04 -7.88
N ASP A 16 -24.02 -11.55 -9.10
CA ASP A 16 -24.79 -12.76 -9.35
C ASP A 16 -24.25 -13.98 -8.59
N LYS A 17 -22.93 -14.14 -8.56
CA LYS A 17 -22.29 -15.22 -7.79
C LYS A 17 -22.49 -15.07 -6.30
N LEU A 18 -22.42 -13.84 -5.79
CA LEU A 18 -22.62 -13.57 -4.38
C LEU A 18 -24.08 -13.81 -3.97
N GLU A 19 -25.03 -13.43 -4.83
CA GLU A 19 -26.45 -13.73 -4.65
C GLU A 19 -26.71 -15.24 -4.68
N ALA A 20 -26.10 -15.97 -5.60
CA ALA A 20 -26.24 -17.43 -5.70
C ALA A 20 -25.67 -18.19 -4.48
N LEU A 21 -24.76 -17.57 -3.73
CA LEU A 21 -24.20 -18.12 -2.50
C LEU A 21 -24.99 -17.73 -1.24
N ARG A 22 -25.93 -16.81 -1.35
CA ARG A 22 -26.76 -16.37 -0.24
C ARG A 22 -27.71 -17.48 0.19
N LEU A 23 -27.88 -17.66 1.48
CA LEU A 23 -28.75 -18.67 2.07
C LEU A 23 -30.18 -18.12 2.26
N PRO A 24 -31.18 -18.99 2.39
CA PRO A 24 -32.60 -18.59 2.50
C PRO A 24 -32.92 -17.66 3.68
N ASP A 25 -32.07 -17.63 4.71
CA ASP A 25 -32.19 -16.73 5.87
C ASP A 25 -31.59 -15.34 5.61
N GLY A 26 -31.12 -15.05 4.39
CA GLY A 26 -30.55 -13.78 3.98
C GLY A 26 -29.05 -13.64 4.24
N GLY A 27 -28.41 -14.59 4.93
CA GLY A 27 -26.99 -14.55 5.27
C GLY A 27 -26.11 -15.38 4.34
N TRP A 28 -24.80 -15.37 4.64
CA TRP A 28 -23.79 -16.18 3.97
C TRP A 28 -23.03 -17.01 4.99
N GLY A 29 -22.61 -18.19 4.59
CA GLY A 29 -21.80 -19.08 5.40
C GLY A 29 -20.41 -19.31 4.79
N TRP A 30 -19.54 -20.02 5.52
CA TRP A 30 -18.26 -20.48 5.04
C TRP A 30 -18.45 -21.41 3.84
N TYR A 31 -17.39 -21.61 3.08
CA TYR A 31 -17.34 -22.35 1.84
C TYR A 31 -18.23 -23.62 1.86
N GLY A 32 -19.29 -23.63 1.06
CA GLY A 32 -20.24 -24.75 0.99
C GLY A 32 -21.12 -24.96 2.22
N ALA A 33 -21.14 -24.04 3.18
CA ALA A 33 -21.99 -24.13 4.38
C ALA A 33 -23.47 -24.03 4.00
N LYS A 34 -24.30 -24.76 4.79
CA LYS A 34 -25.75 -24.70 4.69
C LYS A 34 -26.39 -23.82 5.78
N VAL A 35 -25.56 -23.19 6.59
CA VAL A 35 -25.94 -22.33 7.71
C VAL A 35 -25.17 -21.02 7.60
N SER A 36 -25.87 -19.92 7.73
CA SER A 36 -25.28 -18.58 7.70
C SER A 36 -24.40 -18.32 8.91
N ASP A 37 -23.26 -17.68 8.68
CA ASP A 37 -22.31 -17.25 9.69
C ASP A 37 -22.39 -15.73 9.87
N VAL A 38 -22.48 -15.28 11.13
CA VAL A 38 -22.60 -13.85 11.47
C VAL A 38 -21.37 -13.06 11.03
N TYR A 39 -20.17 -13.63 11.18
CA TYR A 39 -18.93 -12.96 10.83
C TYR A 39 -18.80 -12.80 9.30
N GLU A 40 -19.05 -13.86 8.52
CA GLU A 40 -19.00 -13.80 7.07
C GLU A 40 -20.08 -12.88 6.50
N THR A 41 -21.32 -13.01 6.96
CA THR A 41 -22.42 -12.13 6.54
C THR A 41 -22.07 -10.65 6.83
N THR A 42 -21.56 -10.35 8.01
CA THR A 42 -21.16 -9.00 8.39
C THR A 42 -20.03 -8.48 7.50
N ASN A 43 -19.04 -9.32 7.15
CA ASN A 43 -17.94 -8.95 6.26
C ASN A 43 -18.45 -8.61 4.85
N ILE A 44 -19.29 -9.47 4.30
CA ILE A 44 -19.85 -9.29 2.95
C ILE A 44 -20.66 -7.99 2.89
N LEU A 45 -21.59 -7.79 3.81
CA LEU A 45 -22.43 -6.60 3.83
C LEU A 45 -21.62 -5.31 4.03
N TYR A 46 -20.59 -5.36 4.86
CA TYR A 46 -19.70 -4.22 5.10
C TYR A 46 -18.96 -3.81 3.81
N LEU A 47 -18.50 -4.79 3.03
CA LEU A 47 -17.83 -4.53 1.74
C LEU A 47 -18.81 -4.09 0.67
N LEU A 48 -19.99 -4.72 0.57
CA LEU A 48 -21.05 -4.33 -0.36
C LEU A 48 -21.53 -2.90 -0.13
N MET A 49 -21.75 -2.51 1.14
CA MET A 49 -22.13 -1.15 1.49
C MET A 49 -21.08 -0.12 1.05
N ARG A 50 -19.79 -0.42 1.23
CA ARG A 50 -18.71 0.45 0.76
C ARG A 50 -18.66 0.53 -0.75
N ALA A 51 -18.81 -0.60 -1.45
CA ALA A 51 -18.90 -0.63 -2.90
C ALA A 51 -20.09 0.18 -3.42
N LYS A 52 -21.28 0.02 -2.85
CA LYS A 52 -22.47 0.82 -3.18
C LYS A 52 -22.20 2.33 -3.06
N VAL A 53 -21.63 2.76 -1.96
CA VAL A 53 -21.30 4.19 -1.73
C VAL A 53 -20.30 4.71 -2.75
N MET A 54 -19.31 3.90 -3.18
CA MET A 54 -18.31 4.31 -4.16
C MET A 54 -18.85 4.34 -5.59
N THR A 55 -19.74 3.41 -5.94
CA THR A 55 -20.23 3.24 -7.31
C THR A 55 -21.58 3.91 -7.56
N GLY A 56 -22.36 4.17 -6.51
CA GLY A 56 -23.74 4.62 -6.62
C GLY A 56 -24.70 3.57 -7.20
N SER A 57 -24.28 2.29 -7.23
CA SER A 57 -25.07 1.19 -7.82
C SER A 57 -26.03 0.61 -6.79
N ASP A 58 -27.27 0.36 -7.22
CA ASP A 58 -28.33 -0.21 -6.39
C ASP A 58 -28.48 -1.74 -6.56
N GLU A 59 -27.63 -2.36 -7.38
CA GLU A 59 -27.72 -3.79 -7.72
C GLU A 59 -27.58 -4.73 -6.51
N ALA A 60 -26.98 -4.26 -5.42
CA ALA A 60 -26.81 -5.03 -4.20
C ALA A 60 -27.83 -4.71 -3.08
N ASP A 61 -28.82 -3.86 -3.34
CA ASP A 61 -29.73 -3.33 -2.31
C ASP A 61 -30.52 -4.41 -1.60
N GLN A 62 -31.10 -5.36 -2.36
CA GLN A 62 -31.83 -6.47 -1.80
C GLN A 62 -30.93 -7.33 -0.89
N MET A 63 -29.71 -7.64 -1.32
CA MET A 63 -28.73 -8.37 -0.50
C MET A 63 -28.36 -7.63 0.77
N LEU A 64 -28.22 -6.30 0.69
CA LEU A 64 -27.94 -5.46 1.87
C LEU A 64 -29.10 -5.47 2.86
N GLU A 65 -30.33 -5.37 2.38
CA GLU A 65 -31.53 -5.36 3.22
C GLU A 65 -31.76 -6.73 3.90
N GLU A 66 -31.80 -7.80 3.12
CA GLU A 66 -32.08 -9.14 3.66
C GLU A 66 -30.95 -9.64 4.56
N GLY A 67 -29.69 -9.40 4.16
CA GLY A 67 -28.55 -9.75 5.01
C GLY A 67 -28.49 -8.92 6.30
N PHE A 68 -28.90 -7.65 6.25
CA PHE A 68 -29.01 -6.84 7.46
C PHE A 68 -30.11 -7.35 8.39
N ASN A 69 -31.27 -7.78 7.85
CA ASN A 69 -32.35 -8.38 8.64
C ASN A 69 -31.89 -9.65 9.36
N PHE A 70 -31.10 -10.51 8.69
CA PHE A 70 -30.45 -11.66 9.32
C PHE A 70 -29.58 -11.22 10.51
N LEU A 71 -28.71 -10.20 10.34
CA LEU A 71 -27.87 -9.70 11.42
C LEU A 71 -28.70 -9.12 12.58
N ALA A 72 -29.75 -8.38 12.29
CA ALA A 72 -30.64 -7.79 13.29
C ALA A 72 -31.31 -8.87 14.15
N GLU A 73 -31.78 -9.98 13.54
CA GLU A 73 -32.33 -11.13 14.25
C GLU A 73 -31.29 -11.78 15.18
N LYS A 74 -30.03 -11.93 14.72
CA LYS A 74 -28.95 -12.50 15.54
C LYS A 74 -28.60 -11.59 16.71
N VAL A 75 -28.57 -10.27 16.49
CA VAL A 75 -28.35 -9.28 17.54
C VAL A 75 -29.50 -9.30 18.55
N ASP A 76 -30.75 -9.35 18.09
CA ASP A 76 -31.90 -9.44 18.98
C ASP A 76 -31.85 -10.70 19.85
N THR A 77 -31.60 -11.86 19.25
CA THR A 77 -31.47 -13.13 19.97
C THR A 77 -30.33 -13.06 20.98
N ALA A 78 -29.19 -12.46 20.67
CA ALA A 78 -28.08 -12.33 21.60
C ALA A 78 -28.38 -11.38 22.79
N LEU A 79 -29.17 -10.33 22.54
CA LEU A 79 -29.53 -9.34 23.54
C LEU A 79 -30.73 -9.77 24.46
N HIS A 80 -31.47 -10.79 24.05
CA HIS A 80 -32.65 -11.32 24.75
C HIS A 80 -32.55 -12.85 25.01
N PRO A 81 -31.52 -13.33 25.72
CA PRO A 81 -31.35 -14.74 26.00
C PRO A 81 -32.47 -15.27 26.90
N LYS A 82 -32.95 -16.46 26.56
CA LYS A 82 -34.05 -17.12 27.33
C LYS A 82 -33.62 -17.63 28.73
N SER A 83 -32.32 -17.80 28.94
CA SER A 83 -31.79 -18.54 30.08
C SER A 83 -31.39 -17.69 31.31
N ALA A 84 -30.92 -16.46 31.13
CA ALA A 84 -30.52 -15.57 32.22
C ALA A 84 -30.35 -14.12 31.75
N PRO A 85 -30.49 -13.12 32.64
CA PRO A 85 -30.21 -11.72 32.34
C PRO A 85 -28.73 -11.52 31.94
N LEU A 86 -28.49 -10.66 30.95
CA LEU A 86 -27.14 -10.31 30.54
C LEU A 86 -26.38 -9.52 31.60
N SER A 87 -25.15 -9.94 31.89
CA SER A 87 -24.27 -9.13 32.72
C SER A 87 -23.81 -7.86 32.00
N LYS A 88 -23.52 -6.81 32.76
CA LYS A 88 -22.96 -5.56 32.20
C LYS A 88 -21.65 -5.80 31.47
N ALA A 89 -20.78 -6.67 31.99
CA ALA A 89 -19.51 -7.01 31.39
C ALA A 89 -19.70 -7.72 30.04
N TRP A 90 -20.63 -8.69 29.98
CA TRP A 90 -20.95 -9.36 28.73
C TRP A 90 -21.43 -8.37 27.66
N LEU A 91 -22.38 -7.50 28.04
CA LEU A 91 -22.91 -6.50 27.10
C LEU A 91 -21.83 -5.55 26.58
N GLN A 92 -20.89 -5.13 27.43
CA GLN A 92 -19.78 -4.29 27.06
C GLN A 92 -18.83 -5.01 26.07
N ASN A 93 -18.53 -6.28 26.32
CA ASN A 93 -17.71 -7.08 25.42
C ASN A 93 -18.41 -7.28 24.06
N TYR A 94 -19.66 -7.72 24.07
CA TYR A 94 -20.46 -7.95 22.86
C TYR A 94 -20.60 -6.68 22.02
N ALA A 95 -20.89 -5.53 22.63
CA ALA A 95 -20.98 -4.27 21.91
C ALA A 95 -19.67 -3.85 21.21
N ASN A 96 -18.52 -4.29 21.74
CA ASN A 96 -17.20 -3.98 21.18
C ASN A 96 -16.65 -5.07 20.26
N GLU A 97 -17.36 -6.15 20.01
CA GLU A 97 -17.00 -7.13 18.99
C GLU A 97 -17.03 -6.48 17.60
N THR A 98 -16.11 -6.91 16.75
CA THR A 98 -15.99 -6.37 15.38
C THR A 98 -17.30 -6.51 14.59
N THR A 99 -17.98 -7.63 14.73
CA THR A 99 -19.27 -7.91 14.09
C THR A 99 -20.36 -6.95 14.56
N THR A 100 -20.47 -6.73 15.87
CA THR A 100 -21.46 -5.81 16.45
C THR A 100 -21.16 -4.35 16.08
N LEU A 101 -19.90 -3.94 16.09
CA LEU A 101 -19.50 -2.60 15.64
C LEU A 101 -19.84 -2.37 14.16
N ARG A 102 -19.63 -3.37 13.29
CA ARG A 102 -20.00 -3.29 11.88
C ARG A 102 -21.51 -3.33 11.68
N TYR A 103 -22.23 -4.11 12.46
CA TYR A 103 -23.70 -4.06 12.47
C TYR A 103 -24.20 -2.63 12.71
N LEU A 104 -23.69 -1.95 13.74
CA LEU A 104 -24.04 -0.56 14.02
C LEU A 104 -23.62 0.40 12.89
N TYR A 105 -22.45 0.17 12.30
CA TYR A 105 -22.00 0.92 11.12
C TYR A 105 -22.97 0.74 9.95
N LEU A 106 -23.37 -0.50 9.63
CA LEU A 106 -24.30 -0.84 8.57
C LEU A 106 -25.67 -0.23 8.82
N ALA A 107 -26.21 -0.33 10.02
CA ALA A 107 -27.50 0.27 10.40
C ALA A 107 -27.50 1.78 10.09
N HIS A 108 -26.43 2.49 10.49
CA HIS A 108 -26.32 3.91 10.18
C HIS A 108 -26.24 4.20 8.67
N LYS A 109 -25.46 3.41 7.93
CA LYS A 109 -25.30 3.60 6.47
C LYS A 109 -26.56 3.27 5.68
N LEU A 110 -27.38 2.35 6.16
CA LEU A 110 -28.70 2.04 5.62
C LEU A 110 -29.79 3.06 6.03
N GLY A 111 -29.43 4.06 6.84
CA GLY A 111 -30.40 5.06 7.31
C GLY A 111 -31.37 4.55 8.39
N ILE A 112 -31.05 3.41 9.01
CA ILE A 112 -31.90 2.80 10.06
C ILE A 112 -31.74 3.60 11.35
N LYS A 113 -32.87 4.08 11.88
CA LYS A 113 -32.88 4.80 13.14
C LYS A 113 -32.65 3.84 14.32
N PRO A 114 -31.78 4.20 15.29
CA PRO A 114 -31.53 3.36 16.45
C PRO A 114 -32.79 3.07 17.26
N GLU A 115 -33.12 1.80 17.41
CA GLU A 115 -34.18 1.30 18.27
C GLU A 115 -33.62 0.80 19.62
N ALA A 116 -34.38 -0.06 20.31
CA ALA A 116 -34.02 -0.51 21.67
C ALA A 116 -32.66 -1.22 21.71
N ASN A 117 -32.38 -2.09 20.74
CA ASN A 117 -31.15 -2.88 20.67
C ASN A 117 -29.95 -2.01 20.36
N GLU A 118 -30.02 -1.16 19.31
CA GLU A 118 -28.95 -0.26 18.94
C GLU A 118 -28.65 0.75 20.05
N LYS A 119 -29.70 1.33 20.69
CA LYS A 119 -29.52 2.24 21.83
C LYS A 119 -28.84 1.56 23.01
N LYS A 120 -29.18 0.29 23.30
CA LYS A 120 -28.56 -0.52 24.36
C LYS A 120 -27.07 -0.75 24.05
N LEU A 121 -26.73 -1.13 22.80
CA LEU A 121 -25.35 -1.33 22.35
C LEU A 121 -24.55 -0.03 22.37
N LEU A 122 -25.07 1.06 21.80
CA LEU A 122 -24.41 2.37 21.79
C LEU A 122 -24.12 2.90 23.19
N LYS A 123 -25.03 2.66 24.15
CA LYS A 123 -24.79 3.00 25.54
C LYS A 123 -23.65 2.18 26.17
N ALA A 124 -23.54 0.90 25.79
CA ALA A 124 -22.47 0.02 26.27
C ALA A 124 -21.10 0.41 25.71
N LEU A 125 -21.03 0.97 24.49
CA LEU A 125 -19.80 1.45 23.86
C LEU A 125 -19.14 2.61 24.61
N LYS A 126 -19.87 3.38 25.42
CA LYS A 126 -19.32 4.51 26.19
C LYS A 126 -18.37 4.07 27.31
N ALA A 127 -18.39 2.80 27.69
CA ALA A 127 -17.48 2.25 28.70
C ALA A 127 -16.04 2.12 28.15
N THR A 128 -15.08 2.17 29.09
CA THR A 128 -13.67 1.90 28.77
C THR A 128 -13.51 0.50 28.20
N TYR A 129 -12.80 0.37 27.10
CA TYR A 129 -12.60 -0.89 26.39
C TYR A 129 -11.12 -1.26 26.30
N LYS A 130 -10.84 -2.54 26.48
CA LYS A 130 -9.52 -3.16 26.29
C LYS A 130 -9.60 -4.11 25.10
N GLY A 131 -9.24 -3.67 23.92
CA GLY A 131 -9.25 -4.48 22.71
C GLY A 131 -8.13 -4.09 21.77
N SER A 132 -8.15 -4.64 20.54
CA SER A 132 -7.19 -4.31 19.50
C SER A 132 -7.31 -2.84 19.07
N MET A 133 -6.25 -2.31 18.44
CA MET A 133 -6.30 -0.96 17.86
C MET A 133 -7.37 -0.83 16.78
N TYR A 134 -7.60 -1.89 16.02
CA TYR A 134 -8.67 -1.92 15.04
C TYR A 134 -10.05 -1.75 15.66
N GLN A 135 -10.35 -2.54 16.69
CA GLN A 135 -11.64 -2.43 17.42
C GLN A 135 -11.81 -1.04 18.04
N LYS A 136 -10.72 -0.47 18.59
CA LYS A 136 -10.75 0.91 19.13
C LYS A 136 -11.06 1.93 18.02
N ALA A 137 -10.40 1.82 16.86
CA ALA A 137 -10.64 2.71 15.72
C ALA A 137 -12.08 2.58 15.20
N LEU A 138 -12.55 1.36 15.01
CA LEU A 138 -13.92 1.08 14.56
C LEU A 138 -14.98 1.56 15.55
N LYS A 139 -14.75 1.35 16.84
CA LYS A 139 -15.61 1.91 17.92
C LYS A 139 -15.72 3.43 17.83
N ILE A 140 -14.57 4.12 17.69
CA ILE A 140 -14.53 5.58 17.58
C ILE A 140 -15.30 6.04 16.33
N LEU A 141 -15.11 5.34 15.20
CA LEU A 141 -15.84 5.62 13.97
C LEU A 141 -17.36 5.46 14.16
N VAL A 142 -17.82 4.36 14.76
CA VAL A 142 -19.24 4.14 15.06
C VAL A 142 -19.78 5.22 15.97
N MET A 143 -19.08 5.56 17.05
CA MET A 143 -19.51 6.64 17.95
C MET A 143 -19.56 8.01 17.24
N ALA A 144 -18.64 8.30 16.33
CA ALA A 144 -18.65 9.53 15.55
C ALA A 144 -19.84 9.60 14.57
N LEU A 145 -20.37 8.46 14.12
CA LEU A 145 -21.56 8.39 13.27
C LEU A 145 -22.85 8.74 14.06
N TYR A 146 -22.94 8.31 15.32
CA TYR A 146 -24.16 8.41 16.12
C TYR A 146 -24.16 9.56 17.14
N GLU A 147 -22.99 10.11 17.48
CA GLU A 147 -22.85 11.10 18.55
C GLU A 147 -22.30 12.43 18.03
N ASN A 148 -22.34 13.43 18.91
CA ASN A 148 -21.68 14.70 18.65
C ASN A 148 -20.16 14.49 18.47
N LYS A 149 -19.60 14.98 17.37
CA LYS A 149 -18.18 14.87 17.00
C LYS A 149 -17.22 15.29 18.13
N LYS A 150 -17.64 16.23 19.01
CA LYS A 150 -16.83 16.64 20.17
C LYS A 150 -16.71 15.54 21.25
N ALA A 151 -17.72 14.67 21.39
CA ALA A 151 -17.70 13.61 22.42
C ALA A 151 -16.63 12.55 22.13
N VAL A 152 -16.30 12.30 20.86
CA VAL A 152 -15.31 11.29 20.46
C VAL A 152 -13.90 11.86 20.30
N ALA A 153 -13.74 13.18 20.33
CA ALA A 153 -12.46 13.82 20.06
C ALA A 153 -11.33 13.34 21.00
N ARG A 154 -11.62 13.16 22.28
CA ARG A 154 -10.64 12.67 23.25
C ARG A 154 -10.20 11.23 22.99
N ASP A 155 -11.14 10.36 22.62
CA ASP A 155 -10.83 8.95 22.33
C ASP A 155 -10.05 8.84 21.01
N LEU A 156 -10.35 9.71 20.07
CA LEU A 156 -9.61 9.85 18.81
C LEU A 156 -8.18 10.34 19.04
N GLU A 157 -7.97 11.37 19.88
CA GLU A 157 -6.64 11.82 20.28
C GLU A 157 -5.82 10.68 20.90
N SER A 158 -6.45 9.94 21.82
CA SER A 158 -5.81 8.77 22.42
C SER A 158 -5.47 7.68 21.40
N LEU A 159 -6.24 7.53 20.32
CA LEU A 159 -5.93 6.61 19.23
C LEU A 159 -4.72 7.10 18.42
N ILE A 160 -4.70 8.40 18.09
CA ILE A 160 -3.63 9.01 17.28
C ILE A 160 -2.28 9.02 18.00
N GLN A 161 -2.26 9.08 19.32
CA GLN A 161 -1.02 8.94 20.11
C GLN A 161 -0.29 7.60 19.90
N HIS A 162 -0.95 6.57 19.39
CA HIS A 162 -0.34 5.29 19.03
C HIS A 162 0.23 5.26 17.60
N THR A 163 0.20 6.36 16.88
CA THR A 163 0.79 6.47 15.55
C THR A 163 2.20 7.03 15.62
N VAL A 164 3.00 6.69 14.63
CA VAL A 164 4.30 7.30 14.34
C VAL A 164 4.20 8.12 13.06
N GLU A 165 5.05 9.13 12.93
CA GLU A 165 5.12 9.97 11.75
C GLU A 165 6.53 9.98 11.19
N GLN A 166 6.63 9.80 9.87
CA GLN A 166 7.87 9.93 9.12
C GLN A 166 7.61 10.86 7.93
N PRO A 167 8.45 11.90 7.71
CA PRO A 167 8.19 12.90 6.66
C PRO A 167 7.96 12.29 5.28
N SER A 168 8.71 11.25 4.91
CA SER A 168 8.60 10.58 3.61
C SER A 168 7.48 9.54 3.52
N LEU A 169 6.97 9.04 4.65
CA LEU A 169 5.97 7.97 4.71
C LEU A 169 4.59 8.45 5.14
N GLY A 170 4.53 9.59 5.82
CA GLY A 170 3.31 10.06 6.48
C GLY A 170 3.15 9.47 7.89
N ARG A 171 1.91 9.44 8.38
CA ARG A 171 1.57 9.01 9.74
C ARG A 171 0.81 7.68 9.73
N TYR A 172 1.20 6.74 10.60
CA TYR A 172 0.64 5.40 10.59
C TYR A 172 0.79 4.67 11.94
N PHE A 173 0.04 3.57 12.11
CA PHE A 173 0.17 2.68 13.24
C PHE A 173 1.31 1.70 13.00
N ASP A 174 2.43 1.86 13.73
CA ASP A 174 3.63 1.02 13.63
C ASP A 174 3.73 0.03 14.80
N THR A 175 2.64 -0.42 15.34
CA THR A 175 2.64 -1.36 16.45
C THR A 175 2.11 -2.72 16.00
N ASP A 176 2.68 -3.79 16.55
CA ASP A 176 2.17 -5.15 16.35
C ASP A 176 0.72 -5.29 16.82
N ARG A 177 0.28 -4.44 17.75
CA ARG A 177 -1.12 -4.35 18.18
C ARG A 177 -2.09 -3.89 17.08
N ALA A 178 -1.60 -3.22 16.05
CA ALA A 178 -2.40 -2.86 14.87
C ALA A 178 -2.52 -4.02 13.89
N SER A 179 -1.72 -5.07 14.04
CA SER A 179 -1.69 -6.27 13.22
C SER A 179 -1.99 -7.55 14.01
N ASP A 180 -2.81 -7.45 15.02
CA ASP A 180 -3.15 -8.47 16.04
C ASP A 180 -3.76 -9.77 15.49
N SER A 181 -3.84 -9.92 14.21
CA SER A 181 -4.37 -11.08 13.56
C SER A 181 -3.64 -11.34 12.25
N TRP A 182 -3.55 -12.60 11.90
CA TRP A 182 -3.08 -13.06 10.60
C TRP A 182 -3.85 -12.45 9.41
N PHE A 183 -4.99 -11.75 9.65
CA PHE A 183 -5.73 -10.96 8.67
C PHE A 183 -5.14 -9.57 8.38
N MET A 184 -4.01 -9.20 8.97
CA MET A 184 -3.32 -7.94 8.73
C MET A 184 -4.23 -6.70 8.89
N TYR A 185 -4.69 -6.44 10.09
CA TYR A 185 -5.58 -5.30 10.40
C TYR A 185 -4.95 -3.91 10.28
N LYS A 186 -3.68 -3.81 9.87
CA LYS A 186 -2.99 -2.51 9.76
C LYS A 186 -3.74 -1.53 8.86
N ILE A 187 -4.15 -1.96 7.68
CA ILE A 187 -4.93 -1.13 6.75
C ILE A 187 -6.34 -0.83 7.28
N PRO A 188 -7.15 -1.79 7.72
CA PRO A 188 -8.45 -1.52 8.34
C PRO A 188 -8.38 -0.58 9.55
N THR A 189 -7.34 -0.66 10.39
CA THR A 189 -7.14 0.25 11.51
C THR A 189 -6.89 1.68 11.03
N GLN A 190 -6.00 1.83 10.05
CA GLN A 190 -5.68 3.12 9.45
C GLN A 190 -6.90 3.77 8.81
N THR A 191 -7.66 3.00 8.01
CA THR A 191 -8.85 3.51 7.31
C THR A 191 -9.95 3.92 8.28
N ALA A 192 -10.25 3.11 9.30
CA ALA A 192 -11.24 3.47 10.31
C ALA A 192 -10.85 4.75 11.08
N ALA A 193 -9.56 4.93 11.38
CA ALA A 193 -9.07 6.14 12.04
C ALA A 193 -9.16 7.36 11.11
N ILE A 194 -8.83 7.23 9.83
CA ILE A 194 -8.98 8.30 8.83
C ILE A 194 -10.44 8.69 8.70
N GLU A 195 -11.36 7.74 8.58
CA GLU A 195 -12.80 8.02 8.48
C GLU A 195 -13.33 8.76 9.72
N ALA A 196 -12.88 8.38 10.92
CA ALA A 196 -13.25 9.09 12.15
C ALA A 196 -12.66 10.51 12.20
N LEU A 197 -11.44 10.71 11.71
CA LEU A 197 -10.81 12.02 11.57
C LEU A 197 -11.56 12.91 10.58
N ASP A 198 -11.94 12.38 9.41
CA ASP A 198 -12.70 13.09 8.39
C ASP A 198 -14.02 13.65 8.93
N MET A 199 -14.65 12.94 9.87
CA MET A 199 -15.90 13.37 10.49
C MET A 199 -15.72 14.43 11.58
N THR A 200 -14.53 14.53 12.18
CA THR A 200 -14.30 15.33 13.39
C THR A 200 -13.37 16.49 13.20
N ARG A 201 -12.56 16.50 12.13
CA ARG A 201 -11.55 17.50 11.84
C ARG A 201 -11.72 18.09 10.43
N PRO A 202 -11.20 19.31 10.18
CA PRO A 202 -11.19 19.87 8.83
C PRO A 202 -10.31 19.01 7.91
N ALA A 203 -10.66 18.98 6.64
CA ALA A 203 -9.94 18.26 5.59
C ALA A 203 -8.47 18.67 5.45
N THR A 204 -8.14 19.91 5.84
CA THR A 204 -6.78 20.48 5.84
C THR A 204 -5.94 20.05 7.04
N SER A 205 -6.45 19.21 7.96
CA SER A 205 -5.70 18.75 9.12
C SER A 205 -4.43 17.99 8.69
N ASP A 206 -3.25 18.44 9.14
CA ASP A 206 -1.96 17.81 8.83
C ASP A 206 -1.93 16.31 9.22
N THR A 207 -2.51 15.98 10.38
CA THR A 207 -2.63 14.58 10.83
C THR A 207 -3.41 13.73 9.82
N LEU A 208 -4.54 14.24 9.34
CA LEU A 208 -5.39 13.55 8.38
C LEU A 208 -4.66 13.36 7.04
N GLN A 209 -4.00 14.41 6.55
CA GLN A 209 -3.23 14.36 5.31
C GLN A 209 -2.04 13.40 5.42
N ALA A 210 -1.32 13.42 6.53
CA ALA A 210 -0.21 12.51 6.76
C ALA A 210 -0.66 11.03 6.86
N MET A 211 -1.84 10.76 7.44
CA MET A 211 -2.41 9.41 7.50
C MET A 211 -2.88 8.92 6.12
N ARG A 212 -3.46 9.77 5.30
CA ARG A 212 -3.82 9.48 3.91
C ARG A 212 -2.59 9.23 3.04
N LEU A 213 -1.53 10.03 3.22
CA LEU A 213 -0.26 9.84 2.51
C LEU A 213 0.30 8.43 2.77
N TRP A 214 0.34 8.01 4.03
CA TRP A 214 0.81 6.66 4.35
C TRP A 214 -0.06 5.58 3.71
N LEU A 215 -1.39 5.73 3.74
CA LEU A 215 -2.31 4.77 3.15
C LEU A 215 -2.06 4.60 1.64
N LEU A 216 -1.80 5.69 0.93
CA LEU A 216 -1.40 5.66 -0.47
C LEU A 216 -0.07 4.95 -0.68
N GLN A 217 0.95 5.30 0.10
CA GLN A 217 2.28 4.73 -0.02
C GLN A 217 2.34 3.26 0.44
N SER A 218 1.40 2.83 1.27
CA SER A 218 1.28 1.43 1.68
C SER A 218 0.79 0.50 0.56
N LYS A 219 0.29 1.06 -0.53
CA LYS A 219 -0.08 0.30 -1.73
C LYS A 219 1.15 -0.37 -2.31
N ARG A 220 1.10 -1.69 -2.44
CA ARG A 220 2.17 -2.50 -3.01
C ARG A 220 1.75 -3.03 -4.37
N ALA A 221 2.68 -3.00 -5.31
CA ALA A 221 2.40 -3.35 -6.70
C ALA A 221 1.17 -2.57 -7.22
N GLN A 222 0.04 -3.23 -7.40
CA GLN A 222 -1.20 -2.61 -7.86
C GLN A 222 -2.33 -2.68 -6.84
N LEU A 223 -2.15 -3.44 -5.74
CA LEU A 223 -3.18 -3.70 -4.75
C LEU A 223 -2.60 -3.58 -3.33
N TRP A 224 -3.47 -3.26 -2.34
CA TRP A 224 -3.16 -3.48 -0.93
C TRP A 224 -3.11 -4.99 -0.63
N PRO A 225 -2.68 -5.43 0.57
CA PRO A 225 -2.36 -6.84 0.85
C PRO A 225 -3.44 -7.87 0.52
N ASN A 226 -4.70 -7.47 0.52
CA ASN A 226 -5.84 -8.32 0.17
C ASN A 226 -7.02 -7.48 -0.35
N SER A 227 -8.03 -8.14 -0.90
CA SER A 227 -9.21 -7.48 -1.49
C SER A 227 -9.96 -6.60 -0.51
N ARG A 228 -10.09 -7.02 0.75
CA ARG A 228 -10.75 -6.25 1.80
C ARG A 228 -9.99 -4.96 2.11
N ALA A 229 -8.67 -5.05 2.33
CA ALA A 229 -7.84 -3.87 2.56
C ALA A 229 -7.89 -2.92 1.36
N THR A 230 -8.01 -3.46 0.14
CA THR A 230 -8.16 -2.65 -1.08
C THR A 230 -9.47 -1.88 -1.08
N VAL A 231 -10.61 -2.52 -0.77
CA VAL A 231 -11.91 -1.85 -0.68
C VAL A 231 -11.90 -0.78 0.43
N ASP A 232 -11.38 -1.10 1.61
CA ASP A 232 -11.28 -0.18 2.73
C ASP A 232 -10.45 1.06 2.36
N ALA A 233 -9.29 0.85 1.73
CA ALA A 233 -8.40 1.94 1.32
C ALA A 233 -9.02 2.81 0.21
N LEU A 234 -9.59 2.20 -0.83
CA LEU A 234 -10.27 2.92 -1.90
C LEU A 234 -11.44 3.74 -1.38
N TYR A 235 -12.29 3.14 -0.56
CA TYR A 235 -13.41 3.84 0.06
C TYR A 235 -12.95 5.08 0.84
N THR A 236 -11.90 4.92 1.65
CA THR A 236 -11.37 5.98 2.49
C THR A 236 -10.73 7.12 1.69
N LEU A 237 -10.04 6.77 0.58
CA LEU A 237 -9.35 7.74 -0.26
C LEU A 237 -10.27 8.47 -1.24
N LEU A 238 -11.26 7.76 -1.79
CA LEU A 238 -12.18 8.32 -2.79
C LEU A 238 -13.36 9.07 -2.17
N ARG A 239 -13.49 9.01 -0.85
CA ARG A 239 -14.57 9.66 -0.11
C ARG A 239 -14.04 10.69 0.90
N PRO A 240 -13.44 11.79 0.45
CA PRO A 240 -12.99 12.84 1.35
C PRO A 240 -14.22 13.53 1.98
N ASN A 241 -14.10 13.92 3.26
CA ASN A 241 -15.06 14.73 4.02
C ASN A 241 -16.42 14.09 4.33
N GLY A 242 -16.55 12.77 4.24
CA GLY A 242 -17.79 12.08 4.58
C GLY A 242 -18.96 12.31 3.61
N GLU A 243 -18.77 13.10 2.56
CA GLU A 243 -19.76 13.32 1.52
C GLU A 243 -19.74 12.19 0.48
N SER A 244 -20.92 11.77 0.05
CA SER A 244 -21.09 10.75 -0.98
C SER A 244 -20.73 11.33 -2.35
N GLN A 245 -19.46 11.31 -2.71
CA GLN A 245 -19.06 11.50 -4.08
C GLN A 245 -18.98 10.11 -4.72
N THR A 246 -19.96 9.77 -5.55
CA THR A 246 -19.84 8.63 -6.44
C THR A 246 -18.66 8.85 -7.37
N VAL A 247 -18.01 7.77 -7.83
CA VAL A 247 -16.95 7.89 -8.85
C VAL A 247 -17.42 8.68 -10.08
N GLN A 248 -18.70 8.61 -10.41
CA GLN A 248 -19.36 9.40 -11.47
C GLN A 248 -19.43 10.90 -11.16
N GLY A 249 -19.47 11.30 -9.90
CA GLY A 249 -19.48 12.70 -9.46
C GLY A 249 -18.09 13.28 -9.13
N PHE A 250 -17.04 12.48 -9.25
CA PHE A 250 -15.69 12.93 -8.99
C PHE A 250 -15.21 13.86 -10.10
N LYS A 251 -15.19 15.15 -9.81
CA LYS A 251 -14.53 16.14 -10.68
C LYS A 251 -13.09 16.29 -10.17
N PRO A 252 -12.10 15.82 -10.94
CA PRO A 252 -10.71 16.02 -10.54
C PRO A 252 -10.43 17.52 -10.50
N ASN A 253 -9.83 17.98 -9.40
CA ASN A 253 -9.31 19.34 -9.36
C ASN A 253 -8.18 19.47 -10.37
N PRO A 254 -8.20 20.47 -11.26
CA PRO A 254 -7.18 20.60 -12.27
C PRO A 254 -5.80 20.75 -11.63
N LEU A 255 -4.87 19.97 -12.16
CA LEU A 255 -3.46 20.06 -11.83
C LEU A 255 -2.79 20.88 -12.93
N TYR A 256 -2.07 21.91 -12.52
CA TYR A 256 -1.29 22.76 -13.42
C TYR A 256 0.18 22.55 -13.17
N PHE A 257 0.97 22.50 -14.21
CA PHE A 257 2.42 22.49 -14.05
C PHE A 257 3.09 23.56 -14.92
N THR A 258 4.22 24.01 -14.44
CA THR A 258 5.06 25.01 -15.10
C THR A 258 6.49 24.49 -15.09
N LEU A 259 7.10 24.43 -16.27
CA LEU A 259 8.52 24.12 -16.42
C LEU A 259 9.31 25.42 -16.36
N LYS A 260 10.36 25.44 -15.54
CA LYS A 260 11.26 26.59 -15.37
C LYS A 260 12.72 26.18 -15.51
N ARG A 261 13.55 27.14 -15.94
CA ARG A 261 14.99 27.10 -15.86
C ARG A 261 15.45 28.37 -15.10
N GLY A 262 15.83 28.19 -13.84
CA GLY A 262 15.99 29.32 -12.92
C GLY A 262 14.68 30.10 -12.80
N GLU A 263 14.71 31.41 -13.11
CA GLU A 263 13.53 32.29 -13.11
C GLU A 263 12.77 32.27 -14.45
N GLU A 264 13.37 31.73 -15.51
CA GLU A 264 12.75 31.68 -16.84
C GLU A 264 11.65 30.63 -16.89
N VAL A 265 10.47 31.01 -17.35
CA VAL A 265 9.35 30.09 -17.61
C VAL A 265 9.49 29.53 -19.02
N LEU A 266 9.76 28.23 -19.14
CA LEU A 266 9.91 27.55 -20.41
C LEU A 266 8.57 27.12 -20.99
N GLU A 267 7.66 26.65 -20.13
CA GLU A 267 6.33 26.24 -20.54
C GLU A 267 5.34 26.34 -19.37
N VAL A 268 4.14 26.81 -19.66
CA VAL A 268 2.99 26.76 -18.75
C VAL A 268 1.93 25.90 -19.40
N ASN A 269 1.64 24.74 -18.81
CA ASN A 269 0.51 23.93 -19.24
C ASN A 269 -0.69 24.18 -18.30
N ALA A 270 -1.72 24.82 -18.82
CA ALA A 270 -2.90 25.21 -18.05
C ALA A 270 -3.95 24.10 -17.91
N LYS A 271 -3.76 22.96 -18.57
CA LYS A 271 -4.71 21.84 -18.49
C LYS A 271 -3.95 20.52 -18.52
N SER A 272 -4.24 19.65 -17.55
CA SER A 272 -4.01 18.22 -17.76
C SER A 272 -4.74 17.83 -19.05
N GLN A 273 -4.02 17.47 -20.08
CA GLN A 273 -4.66 16.84 -21.24
C GLN A 273 -5.16 15.48 -20.78
N GLN A 274 -6.46 15.33 -20.70
CA GLN A 274 -7.09 14.04 -20.58
C GLN A 274 -6.62 13.21 -21.79
N MET A 275 -5.71 12.28 -21.53
CA MET A 275 -5.42 11.24 -22.54
C MET A 275 -6.68 10.38 -22.66
N GLY A 276 -7.43 10.61 -23.71
CA GLY A 276 -8.54 9.89 -24.24
C GLY A 276 -9.29 8.94 -23.30
N GLN A 277 -10.52 9.26 -23.00
CA GLN A 277 -11.41 8.65 -22.02
C GLN A 277 -11.07 9.01 -20.56
N GLU A 278 -12.03 9.60 -19.90
CA GLU A 278 -12.06 10.05 -18.52
C GLU A 278 -11.44 9.06 -17.52
N THR A 279 -10.13 9.06 -17.40
CA THR A 279 -9.45 8.42 -16.29
C THR A 279 -9.54 9.37 -15.11
N VAL A 280 -10.53 9.10 -14.26
CA VAL A 280 -10.80 9.88 -13.06
C VAL A 280 -9.50 10.05 -12.25
N GLY A 281 -8.96 11.29 -12.24
CA GLY A 281 -7.89 11.67 -11.34
C GLY A 281 -6.48 11.23 -11.69
N TYR A 282 -6.19 10.75 -12.90
CA TYR A 282 -4.84 10.43 -13.35
C TYR A 282 -4.44 11.28 -14.57
N ASP A 283 -3.26 11.89 -14.50
CA ASP A 283 -2.65 12.60 -15.63
C ASP A 283 -1.19 12.18 -15.80
N ARG A 284 -0.75 12.02 -17.03
CA ARG A 284 0.63 11.72 -17.42
C ARG A 284 1.07 12.64 -18.53
N GLN A 285 2.12 13.39 -18.27
CA GLN A 285 2.77 14.24 -19.27
C GLN A 285 4.14 13.68 -19.61
N SER A 286 4.53 13.77 -20.88
CA SER A 286 5.86 13.39 -21.35
C SER A 286 6.47 14.59 -22.07
N PHE A 287 7.68 14.93 -21.69
CA PHE A 287 8.45 16.03 -22.26
C PHE A 287 9.60 15.45 -23.07
N THR A 288 9.66 15.80 -24.35
CA THR A 288 10.68 15.31 -25.29
C THR A 288 11.36 16.43 -26.05
N ASP A 289 10.84 17.64 -26.00
CA ASP A 289 11.41 18.81 -26.61
C ASP A 289 12.65 19.30 -25.85
N GLU A 290 13.66 19.71 -26.56
CA GLU A 290 14.96 20.13 -26.00
C GLU A 290 14.82 21.32 -25.05
N LYS A 291 13.89 22.25 -25.34
CA LYS A 291 13.55 23.34 -24.43
C LYS A 291 12.93 22.86 -23.12
N GLN A 292 11.99 21.93 -23.20
CA GLN A 292 11.33 21.34 -22.04
C GLN A 292 12.32 20.56 -21.18
N LEU A 293 13.24 19.81 -21.82
CA LEU A 293 14.27 19.04 -21.13
C LEU A 293 15.36 19.92 -20.49
N ALA A 294 15.45 21.19 -20.86
CA ALA A 294 16.33 22.15 -20.21
C ALA A 294 15.76 22.69 -18.88
N ALA A 295 14.57 22.26 -18.48
CA ALA A 295 13.98 22.65 -17.19
C ALA A 295 14.78 22.04 -16.03
N ASP A 296 15.06 22.86 -15.04
CA ASP A 296 15.66 22.47 -13.75
C ASP A 296 14.62 22.40 -12.61
N HIS A 297 13.43 23.00 -12.84
CA HIS A 297 12.33 23.02 -11.89
C HIS A 297 11.00 22.70 -12.54
N ILE A 298 10.20 21.88 -11.85
CA ILE A 298 8.80 21.63 -12.20
C ILE A 298 7.93 22.15 -11.05
N VAL A 299 7.15 23.18 -11.30
CA VAL A 299 6.21 23.74 -10.32
C VAL A 299 4.84 23.14 -10.57
N LEU A 300 4.35 22.41 -9.59
CA LEU A 300 3.00 21.82 -9.60
C LEU A 300 2.04 22.71 -8.78
N ARG A 301 0.92 23.05 -9.36
CA ARG A 301 -0.17 23.76 -8.69
C ARG A 301 -1.45 22.96 -8.81
N LYS A 302 -2.10 22.73 -7.69
CA LYS A 302 -3.42 22.12 -7.60
C LYS A 302 -4.43 23.16 -7.17
N SER A 303 -5.57 23.21 -7.84
CA SER A 303 -6.73 23.98 -7.39
C SER A 303 -7.65 23.09 -6.54
N GLY A 304 -8.17 23.64 -5.44
CA GLY A 304 -9.11 22.95 -4.55
C GLY A 304 -8.44 22.04 -3.52
N ASP A 305 -9.27 21.56 -2.60
CA ASP A 305 -8.86 20.73 -1.46
C ASP A 305 -8.57 19.26 -1.86
N GLY A 306 -7.93 18.53 -0.95
CA GLY A 306 -7.61 17.11 -1.11
C GLY A 306 -6.16 16.84 -1.50
N LEU A 307 -5.77 15.59 -1.53
CA LEU A 307 -4.42 15.16 -1.88
C LEU A 307 -4.24 15.07 -3.40
N ALA A 308 -3.07 15.48 -3.86
CA ALA A 308 -2.53 15.07 -5.15
C ALA A 308 -1.14 14.50 -4.92
N TRP A 309 -0.80 13.48 -5.67
CA TRP A 309 0.54 12.88 -5.65
C TRP A 309 0.98 12.59 -7.07
N GLY A 310 2.27 12.54 -7.26
CA GLY A 310 2.85 12.23 -8.56
C GLY A 310 4.31 11.88 -8.45
N SER A 311 4.87 11.45 -9.55
CA SER A 311 6.29 11.15 -9.71
C SER A 311 6.81 11.82 -10.96
N VAL A 312 8.03 12.30 -10.89
CA VAL A 312 8.77 12.83 -12.04
C VAL A 312 9.86 11.83 -12.38
N TYR A 313 9.88 11.40 -13.63
CA TYR A 313 10.90 10.49 -14.14
C TYR A 313 11.75 11.22 -15.16
N ALA A 314 13.06 11.26 -14.95
CA ALA A 314 14.01 11.67 -15.96
C ALA A 314 14.67 10.41 -16.56
N GLN A 315 14.62 10.28 -17.87
CA GLN A 315 15.32 9.23 -18.60
C GLN A 315 16.37 9.86 -19.51
N TYR A 316 17.61 9.52 -19.28
CA TYR A 316 18.74 10.03 -20.04
C TYR A 316 19.81 8.97 -20.21
N THR A 317 20.67 9.13 -21.21
CA THR A 317 21.82 8.26 -21.45
C THR A 317 23.08 8.98 -21.03
N LEU A 318 23.90 8.31 -20.23
CA LEU A 318 25.21 8.80 -19.84
C LEU A 318 26.29 7.76 -20.17
N PRO A 319 27.54 8.19 -20.44
CA PRO A 319 28.67 7.30 -20.39
C PRO A 319 28.76 6.57 -19.04
N LEU A 320 29.19 5.32 -19.05
CA LEU A 320 29.16 4.46 -17.87
C LEU A 320 30.01 5.01 -16.70
N ASP A 321 31.05 5.74 -16.99
CA ASP A 321 31.95 6.37 -16.03
C ASP A 321 31.41 7.69 -15.43
N GLU A 322 30.39 8.27 -16.01
CA GLU A 322 29.72 9.45 -15.51
C GLU A 322 28.57 9.10 -14.56
N ILE A 323 28.11 7.84 -14.56
CA ILE A 323 26.99 7.40 -13.71
C ILE A 323 27.46 7.33 -12.25
N ARG A 324 26.84 8.13 -11.39
CA ARG A 324 27.07 8.19 -9.96
C ARG A 324 26.05 7.33 -9.20
N SER A 325 26.34 7.08 -7.92
CA SER A 325 25.35 6.43 -7.05
C SER A 325 24.08 7.27 -6.96
N ALA A 326 22.93 6.60 -7.06
CA ALA A 326 21.62 7.18 -6.83
C ALA A 326 20.82 6.26 -5.92
N SER A 327 19.94 6.83 -5.12
CA SER A 327 19.09 6.08 -4.18
C SER A 327 17.76 6.80 -3.97
N ASN A 328 16.67 6.03 -4.02
CA ASN A 328 15.34 6.49 -3.64
C ASN A 328 14.56 5.32 -3.02
N GLY A 329 14.36 5.35 -1.71
CA GLY A 329 13.73 4.25 -0.96
C GLY A 329 14.56 2.97 -0.87
N LEU A 330 15.48 2.78 -1.82
CA LEU A 330 16.53 1.76 -1.83
C LEU A 330 17.90 2.44 -1.84
N SER A 331 18.91 1.77 -1.30
CA SER A 331 20.32 2.17 -1.44
C SER A 331 21.20 0.95 -1.64
N ILE A 332 22.32 1.12 -2.34
CA ILE A 332 23.28 0.05 -2.63
C ILE A 332 24.65 0.48 -2.16
N ALA A 333 25.28 -0.37 -1.35
CA ALA A 333 26.71 -0.34 -1.10
C ALA A 333 27.37 -1.54 -1.80
N ARG A 334 28.40 -1.28 -2.59
CA ARG A 334 29.16 -2.29 -3.34
C ARG A 334 30.63 -2.18 -2.96
N ARG A 335 31.28 -3.31 -2.66
CA ARG A 335 32.73 -3.39 -2.53
C ARG A 335 33.24 -4.64 -3.23
N TRP A 336 34.49 -4.57 -3.66
CA TRP A 336 35.22 -5.69 -4.25
C TRP A 336 36.31 -6.15 -3.30
N GLU A 337 36.55 -7.46 -3.33
CA GLU A 337 37.56 -8.10 -2.49
C GLU A 337 38.28 -9.17 -3.32
N ILE A 338 39.56 -9.40 -3.03
CA ILE A 338 40.42 -10.44 -3.59
C ILE A 338 40.74 -11.47 -2.52
N LYS A 339 40.72 -12.75 -2.86
CA LYS A 339 41.10 -13.84 -1.97
C LYS A 339 42.63 -13.93 -1.92
N GLN A 340 43.19 -13.83 -0.70
CA GLN A 340 44.62 -14.02 -0.41
C GLN A 340 44.78 -15.08 0.68
N GLY A 341 45.17 -16.30 0.27
CA GLY A 341 45.11 -17.48 1.16
C GLY A 341 43.65 -17.73 1.59
N GLU A 342 43.41 -17.76 2.89
CA GLU A 342 42.05 -17.94 3.45
C GLU A 342 41.35 -16.60 3.73
N ALA A 343 42.01 -15.45 3.55
CA ALA A 343 41.47 -14.14 3.87
C ALA A 343 40.99 -13.39 2.62
N TRP A 344 39.99 -12.53 2.80
CA TRP A 344 39.53 -11.58 1.79
C TRP A 344 40.07 -10.19 2.08
N GLN A 345 40.73 -9.58 1.09
CA GLN A 345 41.27 -8.24 1.15
C GLN A 345 40.53 -7.28 0.25
N PRO A 346 40.27 -6.03 0.67
CA PRO A 346 39.66 -5.00 -0.17
C PRO A 346 40.41 -4.81 -1.48
N LEU A 347 39.66 -4.67 -2.58
CA LEU A 347 40.15 -4.40 -3.92
C LEU A 347 39.64 -3.04 -4.39
N ALA A 348 40.55 -2.09 -4.65
CA ALA A 348 40.19 -0.76 -5.12
C ALA A 348 39.82 -0.74 -6.58
N ASP A 349 39.01 0.27 -6.99
CA ASP A 349 38.70 0.52 -8.38
C ASP A 349 39.98 0.79 -9.20
N GLY A 350 40.07 0.23 -10.40
CA GLY A 350 41.26 0.31 -11.25
C GLY A 350 42.40 -0.64 -10.88
N SER A 351 42.20 -1.52 -9.90
CA SER A 351 43.21 -2.51 -9.49
C SER A 351 43.61 -3.47 -10.59
N THR A 352 44.86 -3.93 -10.55
CA THR A 352 45.40 -4.99 -11.40
C THR A 352 45.53 -6.28 -10.59
N VAL A 353 45.06 -7.39 -11.14
CA VAL A 353 45.15 -8.74 -10.55
C VAL A 353 45.74 -9.72 -11.52
N ASP A 354 46.28 -10.82 -11.01
CA ASP A 354 46.81 -11.89 -11.85
C ASP A 354 45.70 -12.79 -12.38
N ALA A 355 45.88 -13.36 -13.56
CA ALA A 355 44.96 -14.38 -14.09
C ALA A 355 44.89 -15.57 -13.12
N GLY A 356 43.67 -16.10 -12.90
CA GLY A 356 43.38 -17.14 -11.93
C GLY A 356 43.00 -16.61 -10.53
N ALA A 357 43.18 -15.30 -10.25
CA ALA A 357 42.77 -14.72 -8.97
C ALA A 357 41.26 -14.89 -8.73
N THR A 358 40.92 -15.24 -7.48
CA THR A 358 39.52 -15.33 -7.04
C THR A 358 39.10 -14.00 -6.43
N LEU A 359 38.02 -13.43 -6.95
CA LEU A 359 37.47 -12.15 -6.54
C LEU A 359 36.03 -12.33 -6.09
N ARG A 360 35.56 -11.42 -5.23
CA ARG A 360 34.12 -11.31 -4.95
C ARG A 360 33.67 -9.85 -4.92
N GLN A 361 32.46 -9.65 -5.37
CA GLN A 361 31.73 -8.44 -5.06
C GLN A 361 30.77 -8.70 -3.91
N VAL A 362 30.80 -7.83 -2.92
CA VAL A 362 29.89 -7.82 -1.79
C VAL A 362 28.91 -6.68 -1.99
N ILE A 363 27.63 -7.01 -2.06
CA ILE A 363 26.55 -6.07 -2.34
C ILE A 363 25.63 -6.05 -1.14
N THR A 364 25.45 -4.86 -0.56
CA THR A 364 24.49 -4.63 0.51
C THR A 364 23.40 -3.70 -0.01
N ILE A 365 22.17 -4.17 0.03
CA ILE A 365 20.99 -3.38 -0.32
C ILE A 365 20.27 -3.03 0.96
N SER A 366 19.90 -1.76 1.11
CA SER A 366 19.09 -1.28 2.23
C SER A 366 17.77 -0.71 1.69
N ALA A 367 16.65 -1.05 2.36
CA ALA A 367 15.34 -0.50 2.07
C ALA A 367 14.80 0.23 3.32
N ASP A 368 14.21 1.40 3.13
CA ASP A 368 13.59 2.19 4.20
C ASP A 368 12.18 1.68 4.55
N ARG A 369 11.63 0.79 3.73
CA ARG A 369 10.31 0.17 3.84
C ARG A 369 10.29 -1.22 3.26
N ASP A 370 9.22 -1.97 3.54
CA ASP A 370 8.97 -3.23 2.83
C ASP A 370 8.60 -2.94 1.38
N LEU A 371 9.23 -3.63 0.44
CA LEU A 371 8.99 -3.51 -1.00
C LEU A 371 8.60 -4.86 -1.59
N ASP A 372 7.76 -4.84 -2.62
CA ASP A 372 7.40 -6.04 -3.37
C ASP A 372 8.11 -6.04 -4.73
N PHE A 373 8.40 -7.25 -5.23
CA PHE A 373 8.97 -7.49 -6.56
C PHE A 373 10.21 -6.65 -6.86
N VAL A 374 11.20 -6.71 -5.95
CA VAL A 374 12.49 -6.04 -6.16
C VAL A 374 13.39 -6.92 -7.00
N SER A 375 13.92 -6.37 -8.08
CA SER A 375 14.99 -6.98 -8.85
C SER A 375 16.30 -6.28 -8.58
N VAL A 376 17.37 -7.06 -8.50
CA VAL A 376 18.75 -6.59 -8.40
C VAL A 376 19.53 -7.18 -9.55
N LYS A 377 20.15 -6.32 -10.36
CA LYS A 377 21.07 -6.72 -11.41
C LYS A 377 22.48 -6.27 -11.04
N ALA A 378 23.36 -7.22 -10.84
CA ALA A 378 24.75 -6.99 -10.52
C ALA A 378 25.63 -7.37 -11.71
N SER A 379 26.11 -6.38 -12.45
CA SER A 379 26.96 -6.63 -13.62
C SER A 379 28.37 -7.03 -13.20
N ARG A 380 28.98 -7.94 -13.98
CA ARG A 380 30.36 -8.45 -13.83
C ARG A 380 31.29 -7.89 -14.90
N PRO A 381 32.58 -7.69 -14.59
CA PRO A 381 33.59 -7.46 -15.63
C PRO A 381 33.67 -8.68 -16.58
N ALA A 382 33.81 -8.45 -17.88
CA ALA A 382 33.84 -9.54 -18.88
C ALA A 382 35.07 -10.48 -18.72
N GLY A 383 36.10 -10.07 -17.99
CA GLY A 383 37.26 -10.87 -17.64
C GLY A 383 37.05 -11.82 -16.44
N LEU A 384 35.89 -11.74 -15.75
CA LEU A 384 35.58 -12.49 -14.55
C LEU A 384 34.53 -13.57 -14.85
N GLU A 385 34.91 -14.84 -14.72
CA GLU A 385 34.01 -16.00 -14.85
C GLU A 385 33.37 -16.31 -13.48
N PRO A 386 32.02 -16.53 -13.41
CA PRO A 386 31.37 -16.84 -12.15
C PRO A 386 31.78 -18.20 -11.62
N LEU A 387 31.95 -18.34 -10.31
CA LEU A 387 32.20 -19.62 -9.64
C LEU A 387 30.88 -20.40 -9.45
N ALA A 388 29.79 -19.72 -9.16
CA ALA A 388 28.45 -20.31 -9.12
C ALA A 388 27.81 -20.18 -10.50
N ALA A 389 27.58 -21.30 -11.19
CA ALA A 389 27.05 -21.32 -12.56
C ALA A 389 25.55 -21.67 -12.62
N LEU A 390 24.94 -22.09 -11.50
CA LEU A 390 23.56 -22.57 -11.47
C LEU A 390 22.62 -21.47 -10.95
N SER A 391 21.56 -21.25 -11.72
CA SER A 391 20.44 -20.42 -11.28
C SER A 391 19.51 -21.23 -10.37
N GLY A 392 18.91 -20.62 -9.38
CA GLY A 392 17.98 -21.26 -8.47
C GLY A 392 17.49 -20.33 -7.36
N TYR A 393 16.60 -20.87 -6.52
CA TYR A 393 16.16 -20.15 -5.34
C TYR A 393 17.23 -20.22 -4.24
N ASP A 394 17.69 -19.05 -3.82
CA ASP A 394 18.61 -18.89 -2.71
C ASP A 394 17.82 -18.64 -1.41
N TRP A 395 17.82 -19.63 -0.53
CA TRP A 395 17.08 -19.58 0.74
C TRP A 395 17.68 -18.61 1.75
N GLU A 396 18.99 -18.33 1.65
CA GLU A 396 19.68 -17.42 2.55
C GLU A 396 19.28 -15.96 2.27
N SER A 397 19.30 -15.56 1.00
CA SER A 397 18.87 -14.21 0.58
C SER A 397 17.35 -14.08 0.46
N GLY A 398 16.62 -15.19 0.34
CA GLY A 398 15.18 -15.18 0.09
C GLY A 398 14.79 -14.75 -1.33
N ALA A 399 15.68 -14.91 -2.29
CA ALA A 399 15.53 -14.48 -3.67
C ALA A 399 15.73 -15.63 -4.66
N TYR A 400 15.16 -15.50 -5.85
CA TYR A 400 15.58 -16.32 -6.98
C TYR A 400 16.82 -15.68 -7.60
N HIS A 401 17.95 -16.41 -7.59
CA HIS A 401 19.21 -16.00 -8.19
C HIS A 401 19.31 -16.56 -9.62
N ALA A 402 19.45 -15.68 -10.61
CA ALA A 402 19.69 -16.03 -11.99
C ALA A 402 21.10 -15.60 -12.42
N VAL A 403 21.91 -16.60 -12.77
CA VAL A 403 23.25 -16.38 -13.31
C VAL A 403 23.13 -16.16 -14.83
N ARG A 404 23.65 -15.02 -15.31
CA ARG A 404 23.71 -14.64 -16.72
C ARG A 404 25.16 -14.49 -17.17
N ASP A 405 25.38 -14.38 -18.47
CA ASP A 405 26.74 -14.23 -19.05
C ASP A 405 27.52 -13.05 -18.46
N ALA A 406 26.86 -11.89 -18.32
CA ALA A 406 27.51 -10.67 -17.87
C ALA A 406 26.96 -10.12 -16.54
N SER A 407 26.07 -10.84 -15.87
CA SER A 407 25.46 -10.36 -14.62
C SER A 407 24.91 -11.49 -13.77
N ASP A 408 24.76 -11.20 -12.49
CA ASP A 408 23.94 -11.95 -11.57
C ASP A 408 22.69 -11.15 -11.26
N GLU A 409 21.51 -11.81 -11.29
CA GLU A 409 20.24 -11.16 -11.09
C GLU A 409 19.50 -11.84 -9.93
N TYR A 410 19.02 -11.03 -8.97
CA TYR A 410 18.24 -11.50 -7.83
C TYR A 410 16.83 -10.95 -7.92
N PHE A 411 15.84 -11.84 -7.74
CA PHE A 411 14.41 -11.48 -7.81
C PHE A 411 13.76 -11.80 -6.48
N TYR A 412 13.40 -10.73 -5.74
CA TYR A 412 12.71 -10.80 -4.47
C TYR A 412 11.22 -10.63 -4.69
N ARG A 413 10.41 -11.59 -4.25
CA ARG A 413 8.96 -11.38 -4.20
C ARG A 413 8.59 -10.36 -3.12
N LYS A 414 9.27 -10.43 -1.97
CA LYS A 414 9.18 -9.47 -0.87
C LYS A 414 10.59 -9.11 -0.44
N PHE A 415 10.88 -7.83 -0.36
CA PHE A 415 12.11 -7.31 0.18
C PHE A 415 11.77 -6.54 1.46
N PRO A 416 12.14 -7.05 2.65
CA PRO A 416 11.78 -6.41 3.93
C PRO A 416 12.54 -5.10 4.14
N LYS A 417 11.95 -4.20 4.92
CA LYS A 417 12.66 -3.05 5.48
C LYS A 417 13.93 -3.53 6.20
N GLY A 418 15.05 -2.88 5.94
CA GLY A 418 16.32 -3.24 6.54
C GLY A 418 17.41 -3.46 5.51
N LYS A 419 18.35 -4.35 5.81
CA LYS A 419 19.53 -4.63 4.98
C LYS A 419 19.55 -6.10 4.56
N SER A 420 19.88 -6.34 3.31
CA SER A 420 20.22 -7.66 2.77
C SER A 420 21.60 -7.58 2.14
N THR A 421 22.48 -8.55 2.44
CA THR A 421 23.85 -8.59 1.90
C THR A 421 24.05 -9.95 1.23
N PHE A 422 24.57 -9.95 0.03
CA PHE A 422 24.97 -11.16 -0.69
C PHE A 422 26.30 -10.96 -1.38
N THR A 423 26.94 -12.06 -1.74
CA THR A 423 28.25 -12.08 -2.37
C THR A 423 28.19 -12.83 -3.70
N ILE A 424 28.93 -12.33 -4.67
CA ILE A 424 29.09 -12.96 -5.98
C ILE A 424 30.58 -13.18 -6.20
N GLU A 425 30.96 -14.45 -6.29
CA GLU A 425 32.34 -14.86 -6.47
C GLU A 425 32.63 -15.20 -7.92
N GLY A 426 33.83 -14.88 -8.37
CA GLY A 426 34.29 -15.17 -9.72
C GLY A 426 35.82 -15.31 -9.78
N ARG A 427 36.29 -15.85 -10.89
CA ARG A 427 37.72 -16.00 -11.15
C ARG A 427 38.14 -15.13 -12.35
N ALA A 428 39.22 -14.38 -12.18
CA ALA A 428 39.80 -13.60 -13.27
C ALA A 428 40.44 -14.55 -14.31
N MET A 429 39.89 -14.60 -15.51
CA MET A 429 40.28 -15.60 -16.51
C MET A 429 40.81 -14.97 -17.80
N ARG A 430 40.36 -13.78 -18.16
CA ARG A 430 40.74 -13.14 -19.43
C ARG A 430 41.63 -11.96 -19.18
N LEU A 431 42.73 -11.87 -19.92
CA LEU A 431 43.69 -10.74 -19.85
C LEU A 431 43.06 -9.48 -20.46
N GLY A 432 43.34 -8.34 -19.86
CA GLY A 432 42.86 -7.04 -20.33
C GLY A 432 42.27 -6.18 -19.24
N SER A 433 41.78 -4.98 -19.60
CA SER A 433 41.10 -4.05 -18.71
C SER A 433 39.58 -4.08 -18.99
N PHE A 434 38.80 -4.29 -17.96
CA PHE A 434 37.35 -4.51 -18.07
C PHE A 434 36.61 -3.59 -17.08
N ARG A 435 35.48 -3.06 -17.54
CA ARG A 435 34.51 -2.39 -16.69
C ARG A 435 33.35 -3.34 -16.38
N SER A 436 32.89 -3.40 -15.12
CA SER A 436 31.83 -4.31 -14.69
C SER A 436 30.51 -3.67 -15.03
N GLY A 437 30.11 -2.76 -15.46
CA GLY A 437 28.75 -2.18 -15.45
C GLY A 437 28.24 -1.89 -14.04
N LEU A 438 27.00 -1.45 -13.97
CA LEU A 438 26.34 -1.01 -12.74
C LEU A 438 25.84 -2.17 -11.89
N VAL A 439 25.64 -1.91 -10.60
CA VAL A 439 24.62 -2.63 -9.81
C VAL A 439 23.38 -1.76 -9.76
N ARG A 440 22.23 -2.33 -10.11
CA ARG A 440 20.94 -1.69 -10.07
C ARG A 440 19.97 -2.51 -9.23
N ALA A 441 19.26 -1.86 -8.30
CA ALA A 441 18.10 -2.41 -7.61
C ALA A 441 16.87 -1.57 -7.93
N GLN A 442 15.73 -2.22 -8.14
CA GLN A 442 14.48 -1.55 -8.46
C GLN A 442 13.27 -2.38 -8.09
N SER A 443 12.25 -1.74 -7.51
CA SER A 443 10.91 -2.33 -7.44
C SER A 443 10.26 -2.30 -8.82
N GLN A 444 9.82 -3.47 -9.32
CA GLN A 444 9.34 -3.59 -10.71
C GLN A 444 8.00 -2.88 -10.96
N TYR A 445 7.15 -2.80 -9.95
CA TYR A 445 5.83 -2.16 -10.05
C TYR A 445 5.78 -0.75 -9.43
N ALA A 446 6.86 -0.33 -8.77
CA ALA A 446 7.05 1.00 -8.21
C ALA A 446 8.47 1.47 -8.54
N PRO A 447 8.76 1.75 -9.83
CA PRO A 447 10.12 2.01 -10.34
C PRO A 447 10.76 3.27 -9.76
N GLU A 448 9.99 4.14 -9.10
CA GLU A 448 10.49 5.24 -8.27
C GLU A 448 11.39 4.75 -7.13
N TYR A 449 11.16 3.54 -6.61
CA TYR A 449 12.06 2.92 -5.61
C TYR A 449 13.18 2.19 -6.34
N ASN A 450 14.29 2.88 -6.44
CA ASN A 450 15.45 2.34 -7.13
C ASN A 450 16.76 2.82 -6.50
N ALA A 451 17.84 2.15 -6.85
CA ALA A 451 19.19 2.52 -6.49
C ALA A 451 20.20 2.04 -7.54
N PHE A 452 21.29 2.78 -7.66
CA PHE A 452 22.43 2.43 -8.50
C PHE A 452 23.73 2.51 -7.71
N ALA A 453 24.63 1.56 -7.97
CA ALA A 453 26.05 1.67 -7.61
C ALA A 453 26.89 1.73 -8.90
N PRO A 454 27.95 2.58 -8.91
CA PRO A 454 28.75 2.83 -10.11
C PRO A 454 29.49 1.60 -10.58
N SER A 455 30.01 1.66 -11.81
CA SER A 455 30.85 0.63 -12.39
C SER A 455 32.18 0.48 -11.62
N PHE A 456 32.85 -0.66 -11.82
CA PHE A 456 34.13 -1.00 -11.24
C PHE A 456 35.07 -1.42 -12.38
N THR A 457 36.29 -0.92 -12.38
CA THR A 457 37.32 -1.25 -13.36
C THR A 457 38.28 -2.28 -12.80
N LEU A 458 38.54 -3.33 -13.54
CA LEU A 458 39.47 -4.40 -13.22
C LEU A 458 40.42 -4.64 -14.38
N THR A 459 41.71 -4.68 -14.08
CA THR A 459 42.75 -5.12 -15.05
C THR A 459 43.26 -6.50 -14.65
N VAL A 460 43.28 -7.42 -15.59
CA VAL A 460 43.81 -8.80 -15.41
C VAL A 460 45.06 -8.92 -16.27
N LYS A 461 46.17 -9.32 -15.69
CA LYS A 461 47.48 -9.50 -16.34
C LYS A 461 47.97 -10.93 -16.25
#